data_3c65a43171ad829f44f993fe0726719e
#
_entry.id   3c65a43171ad829f44f993fe0726719e
#
_cell.length_a   1.000
_cell.length_b   1.000
_cell.length_c   1.000
_cell.angle_alpha   90.00
_cell.angle_beta   90.00
_cell.angle_gamma   90.00
#
_symmetry.space_group_name_H-M   'P 1'
#
loop_
_entity.id
_entity.type
_entity.pdbx_description
1 polymer ?
#
loop_
_entity_poly.entity_id
_entity_poly.type
_entity_poly.pdbx_seq_one_letter_code
_entity_poly.pdbx_strand_id
1 'polypeptide(L)'
;MEMNLFIAYIGIAVMVGLSGIGSAYGVTIAGNAAIGALKKNDTAFGNFLVLTALPGTQGLYGFAGYFMFQTIFGVLTPAITGIQAAAVLGAGIALGLVALFSAIRQGQVCANGI
;
A
#
# COMPACT_ATOMS: atom_id res chain seq x y z
N MET A 1 -19.39 -21.78 2.07
CA MET A 1 -19.52 -20.71 1.07
C MET A 1 -19.31 -19.33 1.70
N GLU A 2 -20.10 -18.97 2.70
CA GLU A 2 -19.88 -17.71 3.41
C GLU A 2 -18.52 -17.63 4.07
N MET A 3 -18.05 -18.76 4.63
CA MET A 3 -16.72 -18.81 5.24
C MET A 3 -15.61 -18.54 4.21
N ASN A 4 -15.75 -19.05 2.99
CA ASN A 4 -14.78 -18.79 1.92
C ASN A 4 -14.74 -17.31 1.57
N LEU A 5 -15.90 -16.69 1.43
CA LEU A 5 -15.97 -15.26 1.13
C LEU A 5 -15.38 -14.43 2.29
N PHE A 6 -15.66 -14.83 3.51
CA PHE A 6 -15.10 -14.18 4.71
C PHE A 6 -13.56 -14.26 4.72
N ILE A 7 -12.99 -15.42 4.42
CA ILE A 7 -11.53 -15.60 4.34
C ILE A 7 -10.95 -14.70 3.26
N ALA A 8 -11.60 -14.63 2.09
CA ALA A 8 -11.15 -13.76 1.01
C ALA A 8 -11.15 -12.30 1.43
N TYR A 9 -12.17 -11.83 2.13
CA TYR A 9 -12.22 -10.45 2.61
C TYR A 9 -11.20 -10.16 3.69
N ILE A 10 -10.80 -11.14 4.51
CA ILE A 10 -9.65 -10.99 5.41
C ILE A 10 -8.39 -10.71 4.59
N GLY A 11 -8.19 -11.45 3.50
CA GLY A 11 -7.07 -11.21 2.58
C GLY A 11 -7.09 -9.80 2.00
N ILE A 12 -8.25 -9.32 1.59
CA ILE A 12 -8.42 -7.95 1.08
C ILE A 12 -8.09 -6.92 2.17
N ALA A 13 -8.57 -7.14 3.39
CA ALA A 13 -8.31 -6.23 4.50
C ALA A 13 -6.81 -6.13 4.82
N VAL A 14 -6.11 -7.27 4.81
CA VAL A 14 -4.65 -7.32 5.01
C VAL A 14 -3.93 -6.58 3.87
N MET A 15 -4.34 -6.85 2.64
CA MET A 15 -3.71 -6.25 1.45
C MET A 15 -3.83 -4.73 1.46
N VAL A 16 -5.02 -4.22 1.62
CA VAL A 16 -5.28 -2.77 1.61
C VAL A 16 -4.74 -2.12 2.87
N GLY A 17 -4.92 -2.76 4.02
CA GLY A 17 -4.49 -2.23 5.31
C GLY A 17 -2.98 -2.11 5.43
N LEU A 18 -2.24 -3.17 5.14
CA LEU A 18 -0.78 -3.15 5.27
C LEU A 18 -0.13 -2.23 4.25
N SER A 19 -0.61 -2.23 3.01
CA SER A 19 -0.08 -1.31 1.99
C SER A 19 -0.35 0.15 2.35
N GLY A 20 -1.54 0.44 2.89
CA GLY A 20 -1.89 1.78 3.35
C GLY A 20 -1.06 2.22 4.56
N ILE A 21 -0.85 1.33 5.52
CA ILE A 21 0.00 1.60 6.70
C ILE A 21 1.43 1.89 6.24
N GLY A 22 1.97 1.08 5.33
CA GLY A 22 3.31 1.30 4.79
C GLY A 22 3.46 2.66 4.14
N SER A 23 2.50 3.04 3.30
CA SER A 23 2.50 4.36 2.65
C SER A 23 2.38 5.49 3.67
N ALA A 24 1.57 5.32 4.70
CA ALA A 24 1.44 6.32 5.76
C ALA A 24 2.78 6.56 6.46
N TYR A 25 3.50 5.50 6.82
CA TYR A 25 4.82 5.62 7.42
C TYR A 25 5.83 6.23 6.45
N GLY A 26 5.86 5.75 5.22
CA GLY A 26 6.81 6.23 4.21
C GLY A 26 6.64 7.70 3.89
N VAL A 27 5.41 8.14 3.68
CA VAL A 27 5.11 9.54 3.41
C VAL A 27 5.45 10.42 4.62
N THR A 28 5.19 9.93 5.83
CA THR A 28 5.52 10.66 7.06
C THR A 28 7.04 10.84 7.20
N ILE A 29 7.82 9.80 6.97
CA ILE A 29 9.28 9.85 7.05
C ILE A 29 9.84 10.88 6.05
N ALA A 30 9.43 10.78 4.80
CA ALA A 30 9.87 11.71 3.76
C ALA A 30 9.35 13.13 4.01
N GLY A 31 8.09 13.26 4.42
CA GLY A 31 7.47 14.55 4.68
C GLY A 31 8.13 15.30 5.82
N ASN A 32 8.50 14.61 6.90
CA ASN A 32 9.21 15.24 8.01
C ASN A 32 10.56 15.78 7.57
N ALA A 33 11.29 15.04 6.75
CA ALA A 33 12.55 15.52 6.19
C ALA A 33 12.33 16.74 5.28
N ALA A 34 11.28 16.70 4.46
CA ALA A 34 10.93 17.79 3.55
C ALA A 34 10.61 19.08 4.33
N ILE A 35 9.82 18.98 5.39
CA ILE A 35 9.48 20.14 6.22
C ILE A 35 10.76 20.75 6.83
N GLY A 36 11.65 19.91 7.36
CA GLY A 36 12.91 20.38 7.92
C GLY A 36 13.80 21.07 6.89
N ALA A 37 13.88 20.51 5.70
CA ALA A 37 14.71 21.07 4.62
C ALA A 37 14.13 22.40 4.10
N LEU A 38 12.80 22.51 3.99
CA LEU A 38 12.13 23.72 3.50
C LEU A 38 12.35 24.91 4.43
N LYS A 39 12.57 24.67 5.72
CA LYS A 39 12.90 25.74 6.66
C LYS A 39 14.23 26.41 6.34
N LYS A 40 15.13 25.70 5.65
CA LYS A 40 16.46 26.20 5.27
C LYS A 40 16.53 26.63 3.81
N ASN A 41 15.74 26.02 2.94
CA ASN A 41 15.77 26.30 1.51
C ASN A 41 14.38 26.01 0.92
N ASP A 42 13.61 27.06 0.68
CA ASP A 42 12.26 26.95 0.16
C ASP A 42 12.20 26.88 -1.37
N THR A 43 13.33 27.03 -2.06
CA THR A 43 13.36 27.02 -3.53
C THR A 43 13.16 25.63 -4.12
N ALA A 44 13.40 24.57 -3.32
CA ALA A 44 13.28 23.18 -3.77
C ALA A 44 11.92 22.53 -3.44
N PHE A 45 10.89 23.33 -3.19
CA PHE A 45 9.58 22.84 -2.75
C PHE A 45 9.03 21.77 -3.68
N GLY A 46 9.09 21.99 -5.01
CA GLY A 46 8.56 21.04 -5.98
C GLY A 46 9.26 19.69 -5.92
N ASN A 47 10.58 19.67 -5.81
CA ASN A 47 11.36 18.44 -5.70
C ASN A 47 11.04 17.70 -4.40
N PHE A 48 10.93 18.42 -3.29
CA PHE A 48 10.62 17.81 -1.99
C PHE A 48 9.21 17.26 -1.96
N LEU A 49 8.27 17.92 -2.63
CA LEU A 49 6.90 17.44 -2.73
C LEU A 49 6.84 16.10 -3.46
N VAL A 50 7.55 15.97 -4.59
CA VAL A 50 7.62 14.71 -5.34
C VAL A 50 8.21 13.61 -4.48
N LEU A 51 9.34 13.86 -3.82
CA LEU A 51 9.99 12.85 -2.98
C LEU A 51 9.10 12.43 -1.81
N THR A 52 8.33 13.35 -1.26
CA THR A 52 7.40 13.04 -0.18
C THR A 52 6.23 12.17 -0.66
N ALA A 53 5.77 12.39 -1.88
CA ALA A 53 4.61 11.68 -2.42
C ALA A 53 4.92 10.26 -2.89
N LEU A 54 6.16 9.96 -3.29
CA LEU A 54 6.51 8.66 -3.87
C LEU A 54 6.15 7.46 -2.98
N PRO A 55 6.40 7.48 -1.66
CA PRO A 55 6.02 6.34 -0.82
C PRO A 55 4.52 6.12 -0.68
N GLY A 56 3.69 7.00 -1.24
CA GLY A 56 2.24 6.83 -1.28
C GLY A 56 1.77 5.81 -2.31
N THR A 57 2.63 5.42 -3.26
CA THR A 57 2.24 4.53 -4.37
C THR A 57 1.88 3.12 -3.92
N GLN A 58 2.49 2.62 -2.85
CA GLN A 58 2.23 1.26 -2.37
C GLN A 58 0.80 1.11 -1.82
N GLY A 59 0.24 2.17 -1.24
CA GLY A 59 -1.17 2.15 -0.84
C GLY A 59 -2.09 2.00 -2.04
N LEU A 60 -1.74 2.59 -3.17
CA LEU A 60 -2.49 2.43 -4.41
C LEU A 60 -2.39 1.00 -4.94
N TYR A 61 -1.26 0.32 -4.78
CA TYR A 61 -1.11 -1.08 -5.20
C TYR A 61 -2.05 -1.99 -4.41
N GLY A 62 -2.20 -1.77 -3.11
CA GLY A 62 -3.16 -2.52 -2.31
C GLY A 62 -4.59 -2.34 -2.80
N PHE A 63 -4.98 -1.11 -3.07
CA PHE A 63 -6.30 -0.82 -3.65
C PHE A 63 -6.46 -1.46 -5.03
N ALA A 64 -5.44 -1.38 -5.88
CA ALA A 64 -5.48 -1.98 -7.22
C ALA A 64 -5.66 -3.49 -7.14
N GLY A 65 -5.00 -4.16 -6.18
CA GLY A 65 -5.18 -5.59 -5.96
C GLY A 65 -6.61 -5.95 -5.58
N TYR A 66 -7.22 -5.19 -4.67
CA TYR A 66 -8.63 -5.36 -4.33
C TYR A 66 -9.51 -5.18 -5.58
N PHE A 67 -9.29 -4.12 -6.34
CA PHE A 67 -10.07 -3.82 -7.54
C PHE A 67 -9.97 -4.97 -8.55
N MET A 68 -8.79 -5.56 -8.72
CA MET A 68 -8.60 -6.69 -9.62
C MET A 68 -9.42 -7.90 -9.18
N PHE A 69 -9.39 -8.23 -7.90
CA PHE A 69 -10.17 -9.36 -7.39
C PHE A 69 -11.68 -9.10 -7.48
N GLN A 70 -12.11 -7.87 -7.21
CA GLN A 70 -13.53 -7.52 -7.22
C GLN A 70 -14.09 -7.42 -8.63
N THR A 71 -13.38 -6.78 -9.54
CA THR A 71 -13.93 -6.37 -10.84
C THR A 71 -13.36 -7.20 -11.99
N ILE A 72 -12.03 -7.36 -12.08
CA ILE A 72 -11.42 -8.04 -13.23
C ILE A 72 -11.62 -9.55 -13.14
N PHE A 73 -11.28 -10.15 -11.99
CA PHE A 73 -11.46 -11.58 -11.77
C PHE A 73 -12.86 -11.94 -11.32
N GLY A 74 -13.56 -11.02 -10.65
CA GLY A 74 -14.93 -11.21 -10.19
C GLY A 74 -15.09 -12.34 -9.20
N VAL A 75 -14.07 -12.65 -8.39
CA VAL A 75 -14.10 -13.81 -7.49
C VAL A 75 -14.69 -13.51 -6.12
N LEU A 76 -14.88 -12.25 -5.75
CA LEU A 76 -15.41 -11.86 -4.44
C LEU A 76 -16.94 -11.96 -4.44
N THR A 77 -17.44 -13.19 -4.57
CA THR A 77 -18.86 -13.50 -4.63
C THR A 77 -19.16 -14.68 -3.71
N PRO A 78 -20.45 -14.91 -3.33
CA PRO A 78 -20.80 -16.07 -2.54
C PRO A 78 -20.46 -17.42 -3.19
N ALA A 79 -20.25 -17.44 -4.52
CA ALA A 79 -19.86 -18.64 -5.25
C ALA A 79 -18.36 -18.94 -5.18
N ILE A 80 -17.57 -18.13 -4.48
CA ILE A 80 -16.13 -18.31 -4.37
C ILE A 80 -15.78 -19.68 -3.79
N THR A 81 -14.79 -20.35 -4.40
CA THR A 81 -14.32 -21.65 -3.93
C THR A 81 -13.30 -21.50 -2.80
N GLY A 82 -13.03 -22.61 -2.08
CA GLY A 82 -12.01 -22.60 -1.03
C GLY A 82 -10.62 -22.27 -1.56
N ILE A 83 -10.28 -22.78 -2.75
CA ILE A 83 -8.99 -22.49 -3.40
C ILE A 83 -8.90 -21.02 -3.79
N GLN A 84 -9.96 -20.46 -4.33
CA GLN A 84 -9.98 -19.04 -4.68
C GLN A 84 -9.85 -18.16 -3.46
N ALA A 85 -10.54 -18.49 -2.36
CA ALA A 85 -10.46 -17.77 -1.10
C ALA A 85 -9.04 -17.83 -0.54
N ALA A 86 -8.40 -18.99 -0.56
CA ALA A 86 -7.02 -19.16 -0.11
C ALA A 86 -6.05 -18.34 -0.96
N ALA A 87 -6.28 -18.30 -2.28
CA ALA A 87 -5.47 -17.49 -3.19
C ALA A 87 -5.59 -16.00 -2.90
N VAL A 88 -6.79 -15.50 -2.64
CA VAL A 88 -7.02 -14.11 -2.28
C VAL A 88 -6.33 -13.78 -0.95
N LEU A 89 -6.48 -14.65 0.05
CA LEU A 89 -5.82 -14.49 1.34
C LEU A 89 -4.31 -14.45 1.19
N GLY A 90 -3.75 -15.43 0.47
CA GLY A 90 -2.30 -15.50 0.25
C GLY A 90 -1.77 -14.29 -0.52
N ALA A 91 -2.46 -13.88 -1.57
CA ALA A 91 -2.10 -12.69 -2.34
C ALA A 91 -2.18 -11.42 -1.48
N GLY A 92 -3.20 -11.33 -0.64
CA GLY A 92 -3.36 -10.20 0.28
C GLY A 92 -2.21 -10.10 1.27
N ILE A 93 -1.82 -11.20 1.87
CA ILE A 93 -0.69 -11.25 2.80
C ILE A 93 0.60 -10.89 2.08
N ALA A 94 0.84 -11.50 0.92
CA ALA A 94 2.06 -11.27 0.15
C ALA A 94 2.19 -9.81 -0.30
N LEU A 95 1.18 -9.29 -0.96
CA LEU A 95 1.21 -7.90 -1.44
C LEU A 95 1.24 -6.91 -0.28
N GLY A 96 0.46 -7.17 0.76
CA GLY A 96 0.40 -6.30 1.93
C GLY A 96 1.75 -6.18 2.63
N LEU A 97 2.42 -7.29 2.87
CA LEU A 97 3.75 -7.28 3.52
C LEU A 97 4.80 -6.63 2.65
N VAL A 98 4.83 -6.96 1.36
CA VAL A 98 5.80 -6.35 0.43
C VAL A 98 5.58 -4.84 0.35
N ALA A 99 4.33 -4.42 0.18
CA ALA A 99 4.01 -3.00 0.08
C ALA A 99 4.32 -2.24 1.37
N LEU A 100 4.07 -2.87 2.53
CA LEU A 100 4.40 -2.28 3.84
C LEU A 100 5.89 -1.92 3.93
N PHE A 101 6.76 -2.90 3.72
CA PHE A 101 8.20 -2.70 3.84
C PHE A 101 8.74 -1.84 2.71
N SER A 102 8.24 -2.02 1.49
CA SER A 102 8.63 -1.23 0.33
C SER A 102 8.38 0.26 0.56
N ALA A 103 7.19 0.62 1.04
CA ALA A 103 6.83 2.02 1.28
C ALA A 103 7.68 2.66 2.38
N ILE A 104 7.92 1.93 3.47
CA ILE A 104 8.76 2.44 4.56
C ILE A 104 10.18 2.68 4.07
N ARG A 105 10.75 1.71 3.35
CA ARG A 105 12.11 1.84 2.81
C ARG A 105 12.22 2.95 1.78
N GLN A 106 11.22 3.08 0.92
CA GLN A 106 11.19 4.18 -0.05
C GLN A 106 11.12 5.53 0.66
N GLY A 107 10.34 5.62 1.74
CA GLY A 107 10.27 6.82 2.55
C GLY A 107 11.64 7.21 3.11
N GLN A 108 12.40 6.23 3.60
CA GLN A 108 13.75 6.46 4.12
C GLN A 108 14.70 6.94 3.02
N VAL A 109 14.64 6.33 1.84
CA VAL A 109 15.46 6.74 0.69
C VAL A 109 15.09 8.16 0.25
N CYS A 110 13.81 8.46 0.14
CA CYS A 110 13.35 9.80 -0.23
C CYS A 110 13.77 10.84 0.81
N ALA A 111 13.69 10.51 2.10
CA ALA A 111 14.14 11.40 3.17
C ALA A 111 15.64 11.71 3.04
N ASN A 112 16.44 10.71 2.69
CA ASN A 112 17.87 10.89 2.49
C ASN A 112 18.19 11.74 1.24
N GLY A 113 17.29 11.71 0.25
CA GLY A 113 17.42 12.53 -0.97
C GLY A 113 17.03 13.98 -0.78
N ILE A 114 16.31 14.26 0.30
CA ILE A 114 15.91 15.61 0.66
C ILE A 114 17.04 16.30 1.45
#